data_878a9be698ec80c3fc3a0ad0d5220f97
#
_entry.id   878a9be698ec80c3fc3a0ad0d5220f97
#
_cell.length_a   1.000
_cell.length_b   1.000
_cell.length_c   1.000
_cell.angle_alpha   90.00
_cell.angle_beta   90.00
_cell.angle_gamma   90.00
#
_symmetry.space_group_name_H-M   'P 1'
#
loop_
_entity.id
_entity.type
_entity.pdbx_description
1 polymer ?
#
loop_
_entity_poly.entity_id
_entity_poly.type
_entity_poly.pdbx_seq_one_letter_code
_entity_poly.pdbx_strand_id
1 'polypeptide(L)'
;FDAVVISQDGDTVTVGTEVGKAQASGFTGELAAGSAVSVSVRPENMLYSRERVEGFHIKGVVKEHIYVGNLIKTIVLLNDGTEVKINRFSMDDLPKEGEMIYLYWHLEKGIVLPEKNLVDTDASRDIEGGDEDEEE
;
A
#
# COMPACT_ATOMS: atom_id res chain seq x y z
N PHE A 1 -0.95 2.32 -2.31
CA PHE A 1 -1.89 3.19 -1.57
C PHE A 1 -1.28 4.57 -1.43
N ASP A 2 -2.00 5.59 -1.87
CA ASP A 2 -1.63 6.97 -1.56
C ASP A 2 -1.95 7.23 -0.09
N ALA A 3 -1.04 7.88 0.60
CA ALA A 3 -1.15 7.99 2.05
C ALA A 3 -0.48 9.26 2.56
N VAL A 4 -0.76 9.55 3.83
CA VAL A 4 -0.15 10.66 4.55
C VAL A 4 0.47 10.09 5.81
N VAL A 5 1.68 10.51 6.13
CA VAL A 5 2.38 10.03 7.31
C VAL A 5 1.67 10.53 8.56
N ILE A 6 1.34 9.61 9.46
CA ILE A 6 0.79 9.95 10.77
C ILE A 6 1.92 10.08 11.78
N SER A 7 2.81 9.08 11.80
CA SER A 7 3.94 9.08 12.74
C SER A 7 5.01 8.13 12.24
N GLN A 8 6.19 8.26 12.82
CA GLN A 8 7.31 7.38 12.53
C GLN A 8 8.01 7.02 13.83
N ASP A 9 8.26 5.72 14.02
CA ASP A 9 8.97 5.22 15.19
C ASP A 9 10.11 4.36 14.67
N GLY A 10 11.32 4.92 14.67
CA GLY A 10 12.46 4.23 14.08
C GLY A 10 12.26 4.07 12.58
N ASP A 11 12.30 2.84 12.10
CA ASP A 11 12.08 2.54 10.69
C ASP A 11 10.62 2.17 10.38
N THR A 12 9.73 2.24 11.38
CA THR A 12 8.32 1.90 11.21
C THR A 12 7.52 3.18 11.00
N VAL A 13 6.82 3.24 9.88
CA VAL A 13 6.02 4.41 9.51
C VAL A 13 4.55 4.03 9.59
N THR A 14 3.77 4.84 10.30
CA THR A 14 2.32 4.70 10.35
C THR A 14 1.71 5.73 9.42
N VAL A 15 0.83 5.27 8.54
CA VAL A 15 0.23 6.13 7.52
C VAL A 15 -1.28 6.06 7.59
N GLY A 16 -1.93 7.13 7.12
CA GLY A 16 -3.36 7.15 6.91
C GLY A 16 -3.67 7.23 5.43
N THR A 17 -4.55 6.36 4.98
CA THR A 17 -5.05 6.39 3.61
C THR A 17 -6.51 6.75 3.63
N GLU A 18 -7.10 6.98 2.46
CA GLU A 18 -8.53 7.26 2.38
C GLU A 18 -9.37 6.04 2.80
N VAL A 19 -8.77 4.86 2.78
CA VAL A 19 -9.47 3.63 3.13
C VAL A 19 -9.10 3.10 4.50
N GLY A 20 -8.18 3.76 5.21
CA GLY A 20 -7.84 3.39 6.58
C GLY A 20 -6.36 3.50 6.88
N LYS A 21 -6.00 3.07 8.08
CA LYS A 21 -4.66 3.18 8.62
C LYS A 21 -3.83 1.94 8.28
N ALA A 22 -2.53 2.12 8.10
CA ALA A 22 -1.61 1.02 7.83
C ALA A 22 -0.22 1.37 8.33
N GLN A 23 0.65 0.36 8.36
CA GLN A 23 2.03 0.52 8.79
C GLN A 23 2.98 -0.22 7.85
N ALA A 24 4.23 0.25 7.82
CA ALA A 24 5.29 -0.41 7.08
C ALA A 24 6.60 -0.16 7.80
N SER A 25 7.55 -1.08 7.68
CA SER A 25 8.86 -0.94 8.31
C SER A 25 9.96 -0.97 7.26
N GLY A 26 11.19 -0.68 7.70
CA GLY A 26 12.34 -0.73 6.81
C GLY A 26 12.62 0.58 6.11
N PHE A 27 11.92 1.65 6.45
CA PHE A 27 12.16 2.95 5.83
C PHE A 27 13.39 3.59 6.46
N THR A 28 14.33 4.01 5.62
CA THR A 28 15.51 4.75 6.08
C THR A 28 15.29 6.23 5.79
N GLY A 29 15.57 7.06 6.80
CA GLY A 29 15.36 8.49 6.71
C GLY A 29 14.28 8.94 7.67
N GLU A 30 13.91 10.20 7.57
CA GLU A 30 12.91 10.77 8.44
C GLU A 30 11.79 11.39 7.61
N LEU A 31 10.57 11.17 8.07
CA LEU A 31 9.37 11.71 7.42
C LEU A 31 8.62 12.54 8.44
N ALA A 32 8.22 13.74 8.03
CA ALA A 32 7.40 14.59 8.88
C ALA A 32 5.94 14.13 8.82
N ALA A 33 5.26 14.22 9.95
CA ALA A 33 3.82 13.96 9.97
C ALA A 33 3.15 14.90 8.97
N GLY A 34 2.19 14.35 8.20
CA GLY A 34 1.52 15.10 7.15
C GLY A 34 2.17 14.97 5.78
N SER A 35 3.34 14.35 5.69
CA SER A 35 4.01 14.16 4.40
C SER A 35 3.24 13.19 3.52
N ALA A 36 3.17 13.49 2.23
CA ALA A 36 2.53 12.60 1.27
C ALA A 36 3.49 11.48 0.89
N VAL A 37 3.01 10.25 0.95
CA VAL A 37 3.78 9.08 0.58
C VAL A 37 2.88 8.10 -0.16
N SER A 38 3.49 7.09 -0.75
CA SER A 38 2.78 5.95 -1.33
C SER A 38 3.29 4.69 -0.65
N VAL A 39 2.39 3.76 -0.35
CA VAL A 39 2.76 2.46 0.20
C VAL A 39 2.46 1.42 -0.86
N SER A 40 3.46 0.66 -1.22
CA SER A 40 3.37 -0.37 -2.25
C SER A 40 3.47 -1.74 -1.60
N VAL A 41 2.51 -2.63 -1.92
CA VAL A 41 2.50 -4.01 -1.41
C VAL A 41 2.18 -4.93 -2.58
N ARG A 42 3.02 -5.94 -2.78
CA ARG A 42 2.78 -6.91 -3.85
C ARG A 42 1.57 -7.77 -3.53
N PRO A 43 0.80 -8.19 -4.54
CA PRO A 43 -0.39 -9.01 -4.30
C PRO A 43 -0.12 -10.30 -3.54
N GLU A 44 1.06 -10.92 -3.74
CA GLU A 44 1.42 -12.15 -3.02
C GLU A 44 1.75 -11.88 -1.56
N ASN A 45 2.01 -10.61 -1.18
CA ASN A 45 2.30 -10.22 0.19
C ASN A 45 1.10 -9.61 0.89
N MET A 46 -0.01 -9.41 0.16
CA MET A 46 -1.24 -8.90 0.76
C MET A 46 -1.93 -10.01 1.54
N LEU A 47 -2.30 -9.74 2.77
CA LEU A 47 -2.93 -10.71 3.66
C LEU A 47 -4.30 -10.20 4.06
N TYR A 48 -5.14 -11.11 4.57
CA TYR A 48 -6.45 -10.71 5.07
C TYR A 48 -6.74 -11.39 6.40
N SER A 49 -7.63 -10.77 7.16
CA SER A 49 -8.11 -11.30 8.42
C SER A 49 -9.58 -10.96 8.53
N ARG A 50 -10.33 -11.82 9.23
CA ARG A 50 -11.74 -11.55 9.51
C ARG A 50 -11.89 -10.57 10.67
N GLU A 51 -10.80 -10.34 11.40
CA GLU A 51 -10.77 -9.40 12.51
C GLU A 51 -9.70 -8.35 12.24
N ARG A 52 -9.88 -7.18 12.84
CA ARG A 52 -8.92 -6.10 12.66
C ARG A 52 -7.56 -6.49 13.22
N VAL A 53 -6.51 -6.20 12.46
CA VAL A 53 -5.14 -6.44 12.84
C VAL A 53 -4.56 -5.15 13.40
N GLU A 54 -3.84 -5.26 14.53
CA GLU A 54 -3.26 -4.11 15.18
C GLU A 54 -2.38 -3.32 14.21
N GLY A 55 -2.53 -2.02 14.20
CA GLY A 55 -1.77 -1.14 13.30
C GLY A 55 -2.40 -0.96 11.93
N PHE A 56 -3.46 -1.71 11.63
CA PHE A 56 -4.13 -1.65 10.34
C PHE A 56 -5.62 -1.44 10.53
N HIS A 57 -6.22 -0.70 9.60
CA HIS A 57 -7.67 -0.52 9.62
C HIS A 57 -8.16 -0.31 8.19
N ILE A 58 -7.87 -1.27 7.32
CA ILE A 58 -8.31 -1.23 5.92
C ILE A 58 -9.33 -2.34 5.74
N LYS A 59 -10.59 -1.96 5.48
CA LYS A 59 -11.67 -2.92 5.28
C LYS A 59 -12.01 -3.02 3.81
N GLY A 60 -12.43 -4.21 3.41
CA GLY A 60 -12.92 -4.42 2.06
C GLY A 60 -13.91 -5.56 2.03
N VAL A 61 -14.57 -5.70 0.89
CA VAL A 61 -15.53 -6.77 0.66
C VAL A 61 -15.00 -7.63 -0.47
N VAL A 62 -15.02 -8.94 -0.27
CA VAL A 62 -14.57 -9.87 -1.30
C VAL A 62 -15.51 -9.79 -2.49
N LYS A 63 -14.96 -9.44 -3.65
CA LYS A 63 -15.74 -9.32 -4.87
C LYS A 63 -15.82 -10.63 -5.62
N GLU A 64 -14.68 -11.28 -5.81
CA GLU A 64 -14.64 -12.54 -6.56
C GLU A 64 -13.28 -13.22 -6.38
N HIS A 65 -13.24 -14.49 -6.71
CA HIS A 65 -12.02 -15.28 -6.82
C HIS A 65 -11.82 -15.68 -8.27
N ILE A 66 -10.61 -15.50 -8.76
CA ILE A 66 -10.25 -15.88 -10.13
C ILE A 66 -9.19 -16.97 -10.04
N TYR A 67 -9.44 -18.12 -10.66
CA TYR A 67 -8.54 -19.27 -10.60
C TYR A 67 -7.73 -19.34 -11.88
N VAL A 68 -6.41 -19.24 -11.74
CA VAL A 68 -5.50 -19.30 -12.89
C VAL A 68 -4.43 -20.34 -12.57
N GLY A 69 -4.59 -21.55 -13.13
CA GLY A 69 -3.72 -22.65 -12.78
C GLY A 69 -3.86 -22.97 -11.29
N ASN A 70 -2.75 -22.95 -10.56
CA ASN A 70 -2.77 -23.18 -9.11
C ASN A 70 -2.80 -21.87 -8.32
N LEU A 71 -3.00 -20.75 -9.00
CA LEU A 71 -3.04 -19.44 -8.37
C LEU A 71 -4.48 -18.99 -8.20
N ILE A 72 -4.81 -18.48 -7.02
CA ILE A 72 -6.12 -17.90 -6.75
C ILE A 72 -5.92 -16.41 -6.56
N LYS A 73 -6.58 -15.60 -7.40
CA LYS A 73 -6.58 -14.16 -7.26
C LYS A 73 -7.88 -13.75 -6.62
N THR A 74 -7.80 -13.23 -5.40
CA THR A 74 -8.98 -12.72 -4.70
C THR A 74 -9.02 -11.22 -4.90
N ILE A 75 -10.14 -10.75 -5.43
CA ILE A 75 -10.36 -9.32 -5.67
C ILE A 75 -11.18 -8.77 -4.52
N VAL A 76 -10.66 -7.74 -3.85
CA VAL A 76 -11.29 -7.12 -2.70
C VAL A 76 -11.62 -5.68 -3.07
N LEU A 77 -12.87 -5.29 -2.84
CA LEU A 77 -13.34 -3.94 -3.16
C LEU A 77 -13.32 -3.10 -1.89
N LEU A 78 -12.62 -1.97 -1.94
CA LEU A 78 -12.50 -1.05 -0.81
C LEU A 78 -13.58 0.01 -0.87
N ASN A 79 -13.70 0.79 0.21
CA ASN A 79 -14.75 1.81 0.34
C ASN A 79 -14.74 2.85 -0.77
N ASP A 80 -13.55 3.18 -1.26
CA ASP A 80 -13.42 4.22 -2.29
C ASP A 80 -13.53 3.68 -3.71
N GLY A 81 -13.89 2.39 -3.86
CA GLY A 81 -14.01 1.77 -5.16
C GLY A 81 -12.74 1.14 -5.67
N THR A 82 -11.64 1.27 -4.94
CA THR A 82 -10.37 0.65 -5.32
C THR A 82 -10.46 -0.86 -5.19
N GLU A 83 -9.88 -1.58 -6.15
CA GLU A 83 -9.78 -3.03 -6.09
C GLU A 83 -8.37 -3.42 -5.67
N VAL A 84 -8.28 -4.32 -4.70
CA VAL A 84 -7.02 -4.85 -4.21
C VAL A 84 -6.98 -6.33 -4.53
N LYS A 85 -5.83 -6.81 -4.99
CA LYS A 85 -5.67 -8.22 -5.35
C LYS A 85 -4.83 -8.93 -4.31
N ILE A 86 -5.29 -10.12 -3.93
CA ILE A 86 -4.56 -11.01 -3.04
C ILE A 86 -4.28 -12.28 -3.81
N ASN A 87 -3.01 -12.63 -3.95
CA ASN A 87 -2.60 -13.84 -4.68
C ASN A 87 -2.29 -14.95 -3.68
N ARG A 88 -2.94 -16.09 -3.84
CA ARG A 88 -2.75 -17.23 -2.96
C ARG A 88 -2.63 -18.50 -3.77
N PHE A 89 -2.01 -19.51 -3.16
CA PHE A 89 -1.85 -20.83 -3.78
C PHE A 89 -2.64 -21.91 -3.06
N SER A 90 -3.32 -21.57 -1.96
CA SER A 90 -4.09 -22.52 -1.17
C SER A 90 -5.55 -22.12 -1.16
N MET A 91 -6.43 -23.10 -1.26
CA MET A 91 -7.87 -22.88 -1.14
C MET A 91 -8.34 -22.93 0.29
N ASP A 92 -7.43 -23.16 1.26
CA ASP A 92 -7.81 -23.28 2.66
C ASP A 92 -8.32 -21.93 3.17
N ASP A 93 -9.49 -21.97 3.79
CA ASP A 93 -10.07 -20.83 4.51
C ASP A 93 -10.23 -19.58 3.65
N LEU A 94 -10.62 -19.76 2.38
CA LEU A 94 -10.89 -18.61 1.51
C LEU A 94 -12.14 -17.87 2.00
N PRO A 95 -12.12 -16.54 1.98
CA PRO A 95 -13.32 -15.79 2.32
C PRO A 95 -14.35 -15.93 1.21
N LYS A 96 -15.61 -15.79 1.58
CA LYS A 96 -16.71 -15.91 0.63
C LYS A 96 -16.92 -14.58 -0.09
N GLU A 97 -17.44 -14.67 -1.32
CA GLU A 97 -17.86 -13.47 -2.04
C GLU A 97 -18.87 -12.73 -1.18
N GLY A 98 -18.71 -11.42 -1.07
CA GLY A 98 -19.56 -10.59 -0.24
C GLY A 98 -19.13 -10.49 1.21
N GLU A 99 -18.15 -11.28 1.61
CA GLU A 99 -17.67 -11.25 3.00
C GLU A 99 -16.79 -10.03 3.23
N MET A 100 -16.96 -9.38 4.39
CA MET A 100 -16.14 -8.25 4.79
C MET A 100 -14.87 -8.77 5.47
N ILE A 101 -13.72 -8.28 5.04
CA ILE A 101 -12.42 -8.67 5.59
C ILE A 101 -11.59 -7.43 5.83
N TYR A 102 -10.52 -7.61 6.62
CA TYR A 102 -9.51 -6.57 6.87
C TYR A 102 -8.23 -6.95 6.15
N LEU A 103 -7.59 -5.96 5.54
CA LEU A 103 -6.34 -6.16 4.81
C LEU A 103 -5.17 -5.74 5.67
N TYR A 104 -4.08 -6.48 5.55
CA TYR A 104 -2.84 -6.14 6.22
C TYR A 104 -1.69 -6.83 5.49
N TRP A 105 -0.49 -6.58 5.97
CA TRP A 105 0.72 -7.23 5.45
C TRP A 105 1.75 -7.25 6.57
N HIS A 106 2.76 -8.10 6.43
CA HIS A 106 3.90 -8.03 7.33
C HIS A 106 4.61 -6.70 7.09
N LEU A 107 5.01 -6.03 8.18
CA LEU A 107 5.47 -4.64 8.09
C LEU A 107 6.59 -4.45 7.07
N GLU A 108 7.50 -5.41 6.99
CA GLU A 108 8.64 -5.29 6.07
C GLU A 108 8.25 -5.49 4.61
N LYS A 109 7.02 -5.90 4.34
CA LYS A 109 6.54 -6.11 2.97
C LYS A 109 5.85 -4.89 2.39
N GLY A 110 5.59 -3.88 3.21
CA GLY A 110 5.08 -2.61 2.72
C GLY A 110 6.26 -1.69 2.42
N ILE A 111 6.29 -1.14 1.21
CA ILE A 111 7.37 -0.25 0.78
C ILE A 111 6.84 1.17 0.78
N VAL A 112 7.45 2.03 1.59
CA VAL A 112 7.06 3.43 1.68
C VAL A 112 7.89 4.21 0.67
N LEU A 113 7.21 4.90 -0.23
CA LEU A 113 7.84 5.73 -1.26
C LEU A 113 7.41 7.17 -1.04
N PRO A 114 8.34 8.05 -0.62
CA PRO A 114 8.00 9.46 -0.49
C PRO A 114 7.61 10.03 -1.84
N GLU A 115 6.56 10.85 -1.87
CA GLU A 115 6.18 11.50 -3.12
C GLU A 115 7.14 12.63 -3.40
N LYS A 116 7.61 12.68 -4.66
CA LYS A 116 8.43 13.78 -5.13
C LYS A 116 7.53 14.83 -5.73
N ASN A 117 7.69 15.96 -5.28
CA ASN A 117 6.95 17.05 -5.87
C ASN A 117 7.72 17.60 -7.03
N LEU A 118 7.60 17.38 -6.86
CA LEU A 118 8.09 17.59 -7.46
C LEU A 118 8.59 18.34 -7.89
N VAL A 119 8.85 18.25 -7.50
CA VAL A 119 9.17 18.63 -7.74
C VAL A 119 9.92 18.80 -7.88
N ASP A 120 10.33 19.01 -7.96
CA ASP A 120 10.89 18.93 -8.29
C ASP A 120 11.37 18.91 -8.78
N THR A 121 11.66 19.17 -8.85
CA THR A 121 11.92 19.03 -9.59
C THR A 121 12.43 19.02 -9.96
N ASP A 122 13.01 19.51 -10.24
CA ASP A 122 13.21 19.33 -11.02
C ASP A 122 13.62 19.18 -11.25
N ALA A 123 14.14 19.43 -11.16
CA ALA A 123 14.17 19.24 -11.90
C ALA A 123 14.52 19.06 -12.20
N SER A 124 15.13 19.73 -11.94
CA SER A 124 15.07 19.50 -12.69
C SER A 124 15.37 19.40 -12.86
N ARG A 125 15.61 19.62 -12.90
CA ARG A 125 15.63 19.57 -13.61
C ARG A 125 15.93 19.30 -13.80
N ASP A 126 16.42 19.51 -14.01
CA ASP A 126 16.43 19.21 -14.73
C ASP A 126 16.74 19.09 -14.83
N ILE A 127 17.33 19.34 -14.88
CA ILE A 127 17.28 19.21 -15.64
C ILE A 127 17.54 19.12 -15.72
N GLU A 128 17.68 18.93 -16.12
CA GLU A 128 17.77 18.66 -16.91
C GLU A 128 17.85 18.75 -16.92
N GLY A 129 18.89 19.25 -16.54
CA GLY A 129 18.84 19.25 -17.43
C GLY A 129 18.97 19.56 -17.18
N GLY A 130 19.49 19.70 -17.21
CA GLY A 130 19.36 19.84 -17.99
C GLY A 130 19.47 20.21 -17.45
N ASP A 131 19.96 20.31 -18.01
CA ASP A 131 19.68 20.39 -18.33
C ASP A 131 19.67 20.75 -17.71
N GLU A 132 19.97 20.62 -17.88
CA GLU A 132 19.61 20.71 -18.16
C GLU A 132 19.41 20.97 -17.70
N ASP A 133 20.40 21.51 -17.99
CA ASP A 133 19.87 21.59 -18.28
C ASP A 133 19.63 21.88 -17.64
N GLU A 134 19.96 21.69 -17.92
CA GLU A 134 19.42 21.74 -18.18
C GLU A 134 19.06 21.91 -17.70
N GLU A 135 19.68 22.04 -18.02
CA GLU A 135 19.05 22.01 -18.30
C GLU A 135 18.71 22.08 -17.84
N GLU A 136 19.36 22.46 -18.10
CA GLU A 136 18.83 22.28 -18.47
C GLU A 136 18.42 22.43 -18.00
#